data_96e853838343a4600b9241883ee056ef
#
_entry.id   96e853838343a4600b9241883ee056ef
#
_cell.length_a   1.000
_cell.length_b   1.000
_cell.length_c   1.000
_cell.angle_alpha   90.00
_cell.angle_beta   90.00
_cell.angle_gamma   90.00
#
_symmetry.space_group_name_H-M   'P 1'
#
loop_
_entity.id
_entity.type
_entity.pdbx_description
1 polymer ?
#
loop_
_entity_poly.entity_id
_entity_poly.type
_entity_poly.pdbx_seq_one_letter_code
_entity_poly.pdbx_strand_id
1 'polypeptide(L)'
;MGKFQKGFFVGAATAAHQVEGNNIYSDCWAQEQLKYSIFQEPSLDAVDHYNRYQEDIEYMADAGLNAYRFSIEWARIEPEQGKFVETEIEHYRNVIRCCREKGLEPFVTLHHFSSPLWVIQKGGWESEDVIQYFAEYVEYVMKKLGNEIKYVCTINEANMGLQIASIMERQKRQEKANASRRKEEGQQVQLGMDSEKMEENERLGAEENERVFYTATPQTFCSSRTEQGDFIVMKAHQKAVHIIKELYPETKTGLTLSLHDIQPQPGGEERAKAEWEKEFTHYLPYIEQDKFLGVQNYSRSRIGADGIVPAPEHAELTQAVSTPFTRTFRLIGMLRSL
;
A
#
# COMPACT_ATOMS: atom_id res chain seq x y z
N MET A 1 -7.71 16.32 28.44
CA MET A 1 -7.05 15.54 27.41
C MET A 1 -6.06 14.60 28.05
N GLY A 2 -6.19 13.28 27.83
CA GLY A 2 -5.23 12.29 28.36
C GLY A 2 -3.86 12.52 27.72
N LYS A 3 -2.82 12.59 28.53
CA LYS A 3 -1.45 12.66 28.02
C LYS A 3 -1.06 11.29 27.49
N PHE A 4 -0.50 11.23 26.29
CA PHE A 4 0.15 10.00 25.79
C PHE A 4 1.30 9.60 26.74
N GLN A 5 1.56 8.30 26.82
CA GLN A 5 2.70 7.80 27.60
C GLN A 5 4.03 8.34 27.03
N LYS A 6 5.03 8.50 27.91
CA LYS A 6 6.37 8.91 27.48
C LYS A 6 6.92 7.93 26.43
N GLY A 7 7.40 8.45 25.31
CA GLY A 7 7.91 7.65 24.19
C GLY A 7 6.84 7.21 23.19
N PHE A 8 5.61 7.68 23.33
CA PHE A 8 4.57 7.47 22.33
C PHE A 8 4.83 8.38 21.10
N PHE A 9 4.79 7.81 19.92
CA PHE A 9 4.92 8.56 18.68
C PHE A 9 3.56 9.04 18.19
N VAL A 10 3.48 10.33 17.88
CA VAL A 10 2.37 10.98 17.19
C VAL A 10 2.95 11.58 15.92
N GLY A 11 2.47 11.18 14.76
CA GLY A 11 3.11 11.56 13.52
C GLY A 11 2.19 11.61 12.31
N ALA A 12 2.78 11.94 11.18
CA ALA A 12 2.16 11.87 9.87
C ALA A 12 2.79 10.75 9.03
N ALA A 13 2.09 10.33 7.97
CA ALA A 13 2.60 9.36 7.01
C ALA A 13 2.29 9.82 5.58
N THR A 14 3.26 9.67 4.68
CA THR A 14 3.12 9.94 3.24
C THR A 14 3.69 8.80 2.41
N ALA A 15 3.34 8.78 1.12
CA ALA A 15 3.93 7.92 0.11
C ALA A 15 4.63 8.77 -0.96
N ALA A 16 5.83 8.39 -1.35
CA ALA A 16 6.65 9.15 -2.29
C ALA A 16 5.89 9.53 -3.57
N HIS A 17 5.30 8.54 -4.26
CA HIS A 17 4.55 8.81 -5.48
C HIS A 17 3.39 9.81 -5.29
N GLN A 18 2.74 9.80 -4.12
CA GLN A 18 1.57 10.66 -3.85
C GLN A 18 1.93 12.12 -3.56
N VAL A 19 3.14 12.39 -3.08
CA VAL A 19 3.50 13.74 -2.59
C VAL A 19 4.72 14.36 -3.25
N GLU A 20 5.66 13.55 -3.75
CA GLU A 20 6.94 14.07 -4.25
C GLU A 20 6.85 14.74 -5.63
N GLY A 21 5.99 14.22 -6.51
CA GLY A 21 5.89 14.65 -7.90
C GLY A 21 6.98 14.08 -8.81
N ASN A 22 6.75 14.15 -10.11
CA ASN A 22 7.72 13.78 -11.16
C ASN A 22 8.39 12.40 -10.99
N ASN A 23 7.63 11.39 -10.55
CA ASN A 23 8.11 10.03 -10.35
C ASN A 23 8.15 9.24 -11.68
N ILE A 24 8.87 9.78 -12.67
CA ILE A 24 8.80 9.43 -14.09
C ILE A 24 9.25 8.01 -14.44
N TYR A 25 9.97 7.33 -13.55
CA TYR A 25 10.46 5.97 -13.76
C TYR A 25 9.55 4.90 -13.14
N SER A 26 8.45 5.30 -12.49
CA SER A 26 7.55 4.37 -11.82
C SER A 26 6.48 3.82 -12.77
N ASP A 27 5.95 2.67 -12.39
CA ASP A 27 4.79 2.05 -13.01
C ASP A 27 3.52 2.91 -12.89
N CYS A 28 3.33 3.57 -11.74
CA CYS A 28 2.21 4.48 -11.53
C CYS A 28 2.26 5.65 -12.51
N TRP A 29 3.41 6.31 -12.65
CA TRP A 29 3.59 7.37 -13.64
C TRP A 29 3.29 6.88 -15.05
N ALA A 30 3.81 5.70 -15.42
CA ALA A 30 3.55 5.14 -16.75
C ALA A 30 2.06 4.87 -16.96
N GLN A 31 1.33 4.37 -15.96
CA GLN A 31 -0.13 4.16 -16.02
C GLN A 31 -0.90 5.47 -16.14
N GLU A 32 -0.50 6.52 -15.43
CA GLU A 32 -1.15 7.83 -15.46
C GLU A 32 -1.10 8.50 -16.84
N GLN A 33 -0.07 8.21 -17.64
CA GLN A 33 0.12 8.77 -18.99
C GLN A 33 -0.66 8.00 -20.07
N LEU A 34 -1.31 6.89 -19.75
CA LEU A 34 -2.09 6.13 -20.72
C LEU A 34 -3.42 6.83 -21.01
N LYS A 35 -3.85 6.80 -22.26
CA LYS A 35 -5.15 7.37 -22.68
C LYS A 35 -6.33 6.68 -21.98
N TYR A 36 -6.22 5.37 -21.74
CA TYR A 36 -7.25 4.56 -21.08
C TYR A 36 -6.86 4.22 -19.64
N SER A 37 -6.17 5.17 -18.99
CA SER A 37 -5.75 5.05 -17.59
C SER A 37 -6.94 4.86 -16.66
N ILE A 38 -6.72 4.11 -15.58
CA ILE A 38 -7.66 4.05 -14.45
C ILE A 38 -7.56 5.29 -13.55
N PHE A 39 -6.50 6.07 -13.67
CA PHE A 39 -6.32 7.31 -12.95
C PHE A 39 -7.15 8.43 -13.60
N GLN A 40 -7.78 9.28 -12.78
CA GLN A 40 -8.59 10.38 -13.27
C GLN A 40 -7.73 11.53 -13.82
N GLU A 41 -6.58 11.73 -13.19
CA GLU A 41 -5.59 12.75 -13.58
C GLU A 41 -4.18 12.28 -13.23
N PRO A 42 -3.15 12.75 -13.95
CA PRO A 42 -1.77 12.43 -13.63
C PRO A 42 -1.27 13.19 -12.40
N SER A 43 -0.36 12.57 -11.64
CA SER A 43 0.24 13.14 -10.44
C SER A 43 1.12 14.38 -10.71
N LEU A 44 1.75 14.44 -11.87
CA LEU A 44 2.68 15.51 -12.28
C LEU A 44 3.69 15.85 -11.17
N ASP A 45 3.69 17.10 -10.70
CA ASP A 45 4.51 17.58 -9.58
C ASP A 45 3.87 17.31 -8.20
N ALA A 46 2.67 16.74 -8.17
CA ALA A 46 1.89 16.44 -6.96
C ALA A 46 1.82 17.66 -6.02
N VAL A 47 2.40 17.55 -4.80
CA VAL A 47 2.55 18.70 -3.89
C VAL A 47 4.01 19.16 -3.77
N ASP A 48 4.85 18.67 -4.67
CA ASP A 48 6.28 19.02 -4.78
C ASP A 48 7.07 18.78 -3.48
N HIS A 49 6.68 17.74 -2.74
CA HIS A 49 7.36 17.38 -1.50
C HIS A 49 8.85 17.08 -1.70
N TYR A 50 9.22 16.57 -2.88
CA TYR A 50 10.63 16.28 -3.22
C TYR A 50 11.51 17.53 -3.02
N ASN A 51 11.06 18.70 -3.44
CA ASN A 51 11.80 19.96 -3.28
C ASN A 51 11.45 20.69 -1.97
N ARG A 52 10.25 20.46 -1.44
CA ARG A 52 9.69 21.21 -0.30
C ARG A 52 9.68 20.44 1.02
N TYR A 53 10.33 19.28 1.10
CA TYR A 53 10.33 18.44 2.30
C TYR A 53 10.75 19.17 3.57
N GLN A 54 11.61 20.17 3.48
CA GLN A 54 12.06 20.97 4.63
C GLN A 54 10.92 21.78 5.24
N GLU A 55 10.10 22.43 4.40
CA GLU A 55 8.92 23.17 4.83
C GLU A 55 7.87 22.23 5.43
N ASP A 56 7.59 21.11 4.76
CA ASP A 56 6.59 20.15 5.20
C ASP A 56 6.98 19.51 6.55
N ILE A 57 8.25 19.18 6.74
CA ILE A 57 8.77 18.63 8.00
C ILE A 57 8.71 19.71 9.10
N GLU A 58 8.96 20.97 8.78
CA GLU A 58 8.80 22.08 9.73
C GLU A 58 7.36 22.24 10.18
N TYR A 59 6.37 22.20 9.27
CA TYR A 59 4.95 22.21 9.62
C TYR A 59 4.55 21.06 10.54
N MET A 60 5.09 19.85 10.30
CA MET A 60 4.85 18.71 11.18
C MET A 60 5.40 18.94 12.59
N ALA A 61 6.62 19.47 12.70
CA ALA A 61 7.26 19.80 13.98
C ALA A 61 6.48 20.90 14.74
N ASP A 62 6.09 21.96 14.05
CA ASP A 62 5.30 23.06 14.60
C ASP A 62 3.90 22.60 15.06
N ALA A 63 3.32 21.61 14.40
CA ALA A 63 2.09 20.95 14.83
C ALA A 63 2.27 20.05 16.07
N GLY A 64 3.50 19.89 16.58
CA GLY A 64 3.82 19.09 17.76
C GLY A 64 3.93 17.61 17.49
N LEU A 65 4.09 17.19 16.25
CA LEU A 65 4.38 15.80 15.89
C LEU A 65 5.82 15.45 16.28
N ASN A 66 6.07 14.17 16.57
CA ASN A 66 7.39 13.68 16.94
C ASN A 66 7.83 12.45 16.12
N ALA A 67 7.09 12.12 15.06
CA ALA A 67 7.43 11.08 14.10
C ALA A 67 6.92 11.43 12.71
N TYR A 68 7.66 11.01 11.70
CA TYR A 68 7.24 11.10 10.30
C TYR A 68 7.57 9.80 9.57
N ARG A 69 6.54 9.17 8.98
CA ARG A 69 6.70 8.02 8.11
C ARG A 69 6.63 8.46 6.66
N PHE A 70 7.66 8.15 5.88
CA PHE A 70 7.71 8.41 4.45
C PHE A 70 8.30 7.20 3.72
N SER A 71 8.12 7.12 2.42
CA SER A 71 8.73 6.08 1.62
C SER A 71 9.93 6.60 0.83
N ILE A 72 10.93 5.73 0.67
CA ILE A 72 11.98 5.89 -0.33
C ILE A 72 11.43 5.31 -1.64
N GLU A 73 11.46 6.09 -2.71
CA GLU A 73 10.92 5.67 -3.99
C GLU A 73 11.92 4.77 -4.74
N TRP A 74 11.56 3.49 -4.86
CA TRP A 74 12.41 2.51 -5.55
C TRP A 74 12.71 2.92 -7.00
N ALA A 75 11.71 3.44 -7.71
CA ALA A 75 11.87 3.87 -9.10
C ALA A 75 12.87 5.02 -9.28
N ARG A 76 13.07 5.88 -8.25
CA ARG A 76 14.10 6.91 -8.27
C ARG A 76 15.48 6.33 -7.99
N ILE A 77 15.55 5.45 -6.99
CA ILE A 77 16.83 4.83 -6.58
C ILE A 77 17.38 3.92 -7.68
N GLU A 78 16.51 3.19 -8.39
CA GLU A 78 16.87 2.21 -9.41
C GLU A 78 15.95 2.35 -10.64
N PRO A 79 16.10 3.42 -11.44
CA PRO A 79 15.27 3.69 -12.61
C PRO A 79 15.40 2.63 -13.72
N GLU A 80 16.53 1.95 -13.79
CA GLU A 80 16.81 0.80 -14.65
C GLU A 80 17.49 -0.28 -13.83
N GLN A 81 17.22 -1.55 -14.14
CA GLN A 81 17.75 -2.69 -13.38
C GLN A 81 19.28 -2.60 -13.19
N GLY A 82 19.73 -2.64 -11.95
CA GLY A 82 21.14 -2.59 -11.58
C GLY A 82 21.79 -1.21 -11.70
N LYS A 83 21.04 -0.17 -12.09
CA LYS A 83 21.55 1.20 -12.20
C LYS A 83 21.03 2.05 -11.04
N PHE A 84 21.79 2.07 -9.97
CA PHE A 84 21.46 2.84 -8.78
C PHE A 84 21.91 4.30 -8.87
N VAL A 85 21.07 5.22 -8.42
CA VAL A 85 21.28 6.67 -8.48
C VAL A 85 21.68 7.21 -7.11
N GLU A 86 22.98 7.54 -6.95
CA GLU A 86 23.53 8.00 -5.67
C GLU A 86 22.96 9.35 -5.23
N THR A 87 22.62 10.25 -6.16
CA THR A 87 22.01 11.54 -5.83
C THR A 87 20.64 11.40 -5.17
N GLU A 88 19.88 10.36 -5.51
CA GLU A 88 18.60 10.08 -4.86
C GLU A 88 18.81 9.55 -3.44
N ILE A 89 19.86 8.77 -3.20
CA ILE A 89 20.26 8.36 -1.85
C ILE A 89 20.58 9.58 -0.99
N GLU A 90 21.33 10.55 -1.51
CA GLU A 90 21.66 11.78 -0.79
C GLU A 90 20.43 12.64 -0.52
N HIS A 91 19.46 12.68 -1.46
CA HIS A 91 18.18 13.34 -1.22
C HIS A 91 17.47 12.73 0.01
N TYR A 92 17.25 11.41 0.05
CA TYR A 92 16.59 10.77 1.19
C TYR A 92 17.41 10.84 2.47
N ARG A 93 18.73 10.86 2.39
CA ARG A 93 19.60 11.15 3.55
C ARG A 93 19.29 12.52 4.14
N ASN A 94 19.12 13.53 3.29
CA ASN A 94 18.79 14.89 3.73
C ASN A 94 17.39 14.95 4.36
N VAL A 95 16.41 14.21 3.82
CA VAL A 95 15.07 14.08 4.43
C VAL A 95 15.17 13.47 5.84
N ILE A 96 15.93 12.37 6.00
CA ILE A 96 16.15 11.71 7.31
C ILE A 96 16.79 12.69 8.31
N ARG A 97 17.81 13.42 7.88
CA ARG A 97 18.51 14.39 8.73
C ARG A 97 17.61 15.55 9.12
N CYS A 98 16.88 16.11 8.18
CA CYS A 98 15.90 17.17 8.43
C CYS A 98 14.87 16.75 9.47
N CYS A 99 14.31 15.52 9.38
CA CYS A 99 13.40 14.99 10.40
C CYS A 99 14.03 15.06 11.80
N ARG A 100 15.27 14.59 11.95
CA ARG A 100 15.96 14.56 13.24
C ARG A 100 16.29 15.94 13.78
N GLU A 101 16.73 16.83 12.91
CA GLU A 101 17.02 18.24 13.28
C GLU A 101 15.78 18.95 13.82
N LYS A 102 14.60 18.60 13.28
CA LYS A 102 13.30 19.11 13.72
C LYS A 102 12.65 18.29 14.85
N GLY A 103 13.33 17.27 15.36
CA GLY A 103 12.85 16.44 16.49
C GLY A 103 11.83 15.35 16.13
N LEU A 104 11.68 15.03 14.85
CA LEU A 104 10.85 13.93 14.39
C LEU A 104 11.69 12.65 14.23
N GLU A 105 11.20 11.52 14.76
CA GLU A 105 11.81 10.21 14.44
C GLU A 105 11.35 9.77 13.04
N PRO A 106 12.29 9.51 12.09
CA PRO A 106 11.96 9.03 10.77
C PRO A 106 11.60 7.54 10.79
N PHE A 107 10.46 7.19 10.23
CA PHE A 107 10.03 5.83 9.91
C PHE A 107 10.10 5.65 8.39
N VAL A 108 11.05 4.86 7.92
CA VAL A 108 11.29 4.69 6.49
C VAL A 108 10.51 3.50 5.96
N THR A 109 9.74 3.71 4.91
CA THR A 109 9.07 2.65 4.13
C THR A 109 9.88 2.40 2.86
N LEU A 110 10.21 1.14 2.57
CA LEU A 110 11.03 0.80 1.40
C LEU A 110 10.21 0.59 0.13
N HIS A 111 8.95 0.17 0.26
CA HIS A 111 8.03 0.05 -0.86
C HIS A 111 6.64 0.54 -0.47
N HIS A 112 6.09 1.50 -1.23
CA HIS A 112 4.75 2.03 -1.01
C HIS A 112 3.99 2.16 -2.34
N PHE A 113 3.47 1.03 -2.82
CA PHE A 113 2.64 0.84 -4.01
C PHE A 113 3.36 0.98 -5.35
N SER A 114 4.13 2.06 -5.55
CA SER A 114 4.85 2.28 -6.81
C SER A 114 6.12 1.43 -6.90
N SER A 115 6.39 0.93 -8.08
CA SER A 115 7.57 0.13 -8.41
C SER A 115 8.25 0.71 -9.65
N PRO A 116 9.54 0.44 -9.86
CA PRO A 116 10.17 0.79 -11.13
C PRO A 116 9.44 0.14 -12.31
N LEU A 117 9.24 0.89 -13.40
CA LEU A 117 8.56 0.38 -14.59
C LEU A 117 9.17 -0.93 -15.09
N TRP A 118 10.51 -1.05 -15.07
CA TRP A 118 11.22 -2.25 -15.51
C TRP A 118 10.86 -3.52 -14.69
N VAL A 119 10.50 -3.38 -13.41
CA VAL A 119 10.02 -4.51 -12.58
C VAL A 119 8.72 -5.06 -13.14
N ILE A 120 7.80 -4.17 -13.50
CA ILE A 120 6.49 -4.58 -14.04
C ILE A 120 6.65 -5.17 -15.44
N GLN A 121 7.53 -4.64 -16.26
CA GLN A 121 7.88 -5.17 -17.58
C GLN A 121 8.47 -6.61 -17.50
N LYS A 122 8.96 -7.02 -16.34
CA LYS A 122 9.52 -8.35 -16.07
C LYS A 122 8.57 -9.27 -15.28
N GLY A 123 7.28 -8.97 -15.27
CA GLY A 123 6.25 -9.80 -14.66
C GLY A 123 5.74 -9.27 -13.32
N GLY A 124 6.34 -8.22 -12.78
CA GLY A 124 5.84 -7.52 -11.58
C GLY A 124 5.76 -8.41 -10.34
N TRP A 125 4.73 -8.18 -9.53
CA TRP A 125 4.57 -8.83 -8.23
C TRP A 125 3.95 -10.23 -8.28
N GLU A 126 3.74 -10.77 -9.47
CA GLU A 126 3.40 -12.20 -9.70
C GLU A 126 4.63 -13.02 -10.16
N SER A 127 5.78 -12.39 -10.42
CA SER A 127 7.03 -13.06 -10.77
C SER A 127 7.90 -13.31 -9.53
N GLU A 128 8.42 -14.52 -9.37
CA GLU A 128 9.36 -14.85 -8.27
C GLU A 128 10.64 -14.01 -8.33
N ASP A 129 11.01 -13.50 -9.50
CA ASP A 129 12.20 -12.68 -9.68
C ASP A 129 12.14 -11.38 -8.88
N VAL A 130 10.93 -10.85 -8.60
CA VAL A 130 10.77 -9.62 -7.80
C VAL A 130 11.35 -9.77 -6.39
N ILE A 131 11.39 -10.99 -5.84
CA ILE A 131 11.99 -11.27 -4.53
C ILE A 131 13.48 -10.87 -4.56
N GLN A 132 14.18 -11.20 -5.64
CA GLN A 132 15.59 -10.85 -5.78
C GLN A 132 15.78 -9.38 -6.11
N TYR A 133 14.98 -8.82 -7.02
CA TYR A 133 15.05 -7.40 -7.37
C TYR A 133 14.82 -6.51 -6.15
N PHE A 134 13.79 -6.80 -5.37
CA PHE A 134 13.51 -6.06 -4.14
C PHE A 134 14.64 -6.23 -3.10
N ALA A 135 15.21 -7.42 -2.98
CA ALA A 135 16.32 -7.69 -2.08
C ALA A 135 17.58 -6.86 -2.44
N GLU A 136 17.92 -6.76 -3.71
CA GLU A 136 19.07 -5.96 -4.21
C GLU A 136 18.88 -4.47 -3.93
N TYR A 137 17.67 -3.96 -4.19
CA TYR A 137 17.32 -2.59 -3.84
C TYR A 137 17.43 -2.34 -2.33
N VAL A 138 16.84 -3.22 -1.50
CA VAL A 138 16.89 -3.10 -0.04
C VAL A 138 18.33 -3.13 0.46
N GLU A 139 19.14 -4.04 -0.04
CA GLU A 139 20.56 -4.14 0.34
C GLU A 139 21.31 -2.86 -0.01
N TYR A 140 21.08 -2.30 -1.21
CA TYR A 140 21.69 -1.06 -1.64
C TYR A 140 21.32 0.11 -0.73
N VAL A 141 20.02 0.33 -0.51
CA VAL A 141 19.52 1.41 0.36
C VAL A 141 20.07 1.26 1.77
N MET A 142 20.04 0.05 2.34
CA MET A 142 20.49 -0.16 3.70
C MET A 142 22.00 0.00 3.85
N LYS A 143 22.82 -0.43 2.90
CA LYS A 143 24.26 -0.15 2.92
C LYS A 143 24.58 1.35 2.93
N LYS A 144 23.73 2.17 2.34
CA LYS A 144 23.92 3.62 2.22
C LYS A 144 23.32 4.42 3.38
N LEU A 145 22.14 4.04 3.84
CA LEU A 145 21.34 4.83 4.80
C LEU A 145 21.09 4.12 6.14
N GLY A 146 21.36 2.80 6.23
CA GLY A 146 20.89 1.99 7.36
C GLY A 146 21.40 2.44 8.74
N ASN A 147 22.58 3.02 8.81
CA ASN A 147 23.12 3.60 10.05
C ASN A 147 22.32 4.83 10.55
N GLU A 148 21.53 5.42 9.67
CA GLU A 148 20.69 6.59 9.96
C GLU A 148 19.21 6.22 10.13
N ILE A 149 18.84 4.94 10.14
CA ILE A 149 17.44 4.50 10.18
C ILE A 149 17.22 3.52 11.34
N LYS A 150 16.31 3.84 12.24
CA LYS A 150 15.95 2.96 13.36
C LYS A 150 14.71 2.09 13.07
N TYR A 151 13.80 2.59 12.26
CA TYR A 151 12.51 1.96 11.96
C TYR A 151 12.34 1.81 10.46
N VAL A 152 12.21 0.58 9.99
CA VAL A 152 12.00 0.25 8.57
C VAL A 152 10.71 -0.52 8.42
N CYS A 153 9.78 0.04 7.64
CA CYS A 153 8.65 -0.68 7.09
C CYS A 153 9.08 -1.20 5.71
N THR A 154 9.14 -2.50 5.54
CA THR A 154 9.61 -3.09 4.26
C THR A 154 8.62 -2.82 3.14
N ILE A 155 7.34 -3.15 3.35
CA ILE A 155 6.27 -3.03 2.37
C ILE A 155 5.04 -2.44 3.04
N ASN A 156 4.44 -1.43 2.39
CA ASN A 156 3.17 -0.85 2.82
C ASN A 156 2.00 -1.67 2.32
N GLU A 157 1.05 -1.96 3.22
CA GLU A 157 -0.20 -2.69 2.91
C GLU A 157 0.05 -3.93 2.04
N ALA A 158 0.89 -4.82 2.55
CA ALA A 158 1.35 -6.01 1.82
C ALA A 158 0.19 -6.88 1.30
N ASN A 159 -0.96 -6.83 1.96
CA ASN A 159 -2.20 -7.54 1.62
C ASN A 159 -3.08 -6.82 0.57
N MET A 160 -2.68 -5.67 0.04
CA MET A 160 -3.50 -4.85 -0.88
C MET A 160 -3.97 -5.65 -2.10
N GLY A 161 -3.09 -6.43 -2.73
CA GLY A 161 -3.45 -7.18 -3.93
C GLY A 161 -4.55 -8.23 -3.71
N LEU A 162 -4.58 -8.91 -2.55
CA LEU A 162 -5.67 -9.84 -2.19
C LEU A 162 -6.96 -9.11 -1.86
N GLN A 163 -6.88 -7.93 -1.27
CA GLN A 163 -8.08 -7.09 -1.04
C GLN A 163 -8.70 -6.65 -2.35
N ILE A 164 -7.89 -6.20 -3.32
CA ILE A 164 -8.33 -5.85 -4.67
C ILE A 164 -8.96 -7.07 -5.36
N ALA A 165 -8.34 -8.24 -5.28
CA ALA A 165 -8.91 -9.48 -5.83
C ALA A 165 -10.30 -9.77 -5.26
N SER A 166 -10.45 -9.64 -3.94
CA SER A 166 -11.73 -9.84 -3.26
C SER A 166 -12.79 -8.82 -3.67
N ILE A 167 -12.41 -7.56 -3.86
CA ILE A 167 -13.31 -6.49 -4.33
C ILE A 167 -13.78 -6.80 -5.76
N MET A 168 -12.87 -7.13 -6.67
CA MET A 168 -13.20 -7.47 -8.06
C MET A 168 -14.10 -8.69 -8.17
N GLU A 169 -13.88 -9.74 -7.37
CA GLU A 169 -14.78 -10.89 -7.31
C GLU A 169 -16.19 -10.52 -6.86
N ARG A 170 -16.32 -9.68 -5.84
CA ARG A 170 -17.62 -9.21 -5.35
C ARG A 170 -18.35 -8.42 -6.43
N GLN A 171 -17.66 -7.51 -7.11
CA GLN A 171 -18.23 -6.73 -8.21
C GLN A 171 -18.74 -7.64 -9.35
N LYS A 172 -17.92 -8.60 -9.80
CA LYS A 172 -18.33 -9.56 -10.83
C LYS A 172 -19.54 -10.41 -10.43
N ARG A 173 -19.64 -10.83 -9.15
CA ARG A 173 -20.82 -11.54 -8.63
C ARG A 173 -22.08 -10.66 -8.63
N GLN A 174 -21.92 -9.41 -8.24
CA GLN A 174 -23.02 -8.43 -8.18
C GLN A 174 -23.52 -8.06 -9.57
N GLU A 175 -22.62 -7.88 -10.53
CA GLU A 175 -22.94 -7.67 -11.94
C GLU A 175 -23.70 -8.85 -12.54
N LYS A 176 -23.25 -10.09 -12.31
CA LYS A 176 -23.95 -11.30 -12.72
C LYS A 176 -25.34 -11.42 -12.11
N ALA A 177 -25.48 -11.15 -10.82
CA ALA A 177 -26.78 -11.16 -10.13
C ALA A 177 -27.73 -10.08 -10.70
N ASN A 178 -27.21 -8.88 -10.93
CA ASN A 178 -27.99 -7.77 -11.53
C ASN A 178 -28.35 -8.06 -12.99
N ALA A 179 -27.44 -8.64 -13.78
CA ALA A 179 -27.72 -9.03 -15.16
C ALA A 179 -28.80 -10.13 -15.23
N SER A 180 -28.82 -11.09 -14.30
CA SER A 180 -29.86 -12.11 -14.20
C SER A 180 -31.23 -11.49 -13.85
N ARG A 181 -31.25 -10.59 -12.85
CA ARG A 181 -32.49 -9.82 -12.50
C ARG A 181 -33.00 -8.98 -13.66
N ARG A 182 -32.09 -8.29 -14.39
CA ARG A 182 -32.44 -7.46 -15.55
C ARG A 182 -33.06 -8.27 -16.68
N LYS A 183 -32.62 -9.51 -16.91
CA LYS A 183 -33.23 -10.43 -17.88
C LYS A 183 -34.64 -10.84 -17.49
N GLU A 184 -34.92 -10.99 -16.19
CA GLU A 184 -36.23 -11.34 -15.67
C GLU A 184 -37.21 -10.16 -15.66
N GLU A 185 -36.73 -8.94 -15.45
CA GLU A 185 -37.58 -7.72 -15.30
C GLU A 185 -37.75 -6.92 -16.58
N GLY A 186 -37.07 -7.26 -17.68
CA GLY A 186 -37.20 -6.58 -18.98
C GLY A 186 -36.81 -5.11 -18.98
N GLN A 187 -36.15 -4.63 -17.95
CA GLN A 187 -35.72 -3.24 -17.81
C GLN A 187 -34.32 -3.02 -18.34
N GLN A 188 -34.18 -2.21 -19.37
CA GLN A 188 -32.90 -1.55 -19.71
C GLN A 188 -32.59 -0.53 -18.63
N VAL A 189 -31.72 -0.88 -17.69
CA VAL A 189 -31.24 0.08 -16.68
C VAL A 189 -30.19 0.97 -17.30
N GLN A 190 -30.55 2.19 -17.58
CA GLN A 190 -29.65 3.27 -17.93
C GLN A 190 -28.86 3.71 -16.69
N LEU A 191 -27.71 3.09 -16.45
CA LEU A 191 -26.70 3.62 -15.50
C LEU A 191 -25.71 4.56 -16.19
N GLY A 192 -26.00 5.05 -17.40
CA GLY A 192 -25.07 5.88 -18.17
C GLY A 192 -23.77 5.16 -18.59
N MET A 193 -23.72 3.85 -18.42
CA MET A 193 -22.58 3.03 -18.84
C MET A 193 -22.92 2.35 -20.17
N ASP A 194 -22.11 2.69 -21.18
CA ASP A 194 -22.13 2.04 -22.48
C ASP A 194 -21.22 0.81 -22.42
N SER A 195 -21.84 -0.39 -22.43
CA SER A 195 -21.10 -1.65 -22.33
C SER A 195 -20.16 -1.89 -23.51
N GLU A 196 -20.57 -1.49 -24.72
CA GLU A 196 -19.74 -1.62 -25.93
C GLU A 196 -18.52 -0.72 -25.83
N LYS A 197 -18.71 0.51 -25.35
CA LYS A 197 -17.62 1.45 -25.12
C LYS A 197 -16.69 1.01 -23.96
N MET A 198 -17.22 0.34 -22.93
CA MET A 198 -16.41 -0.23 -21.87
C MET A 198 -15.53 -1.37 -22.38
N GLU A 199 -16.09 -2.30 -23.16
CA GLU A 199 -15.35 -3.41 -23.78
C GLU A 199 -14.29 -2.88 -24.77
N GLU A 200 -14.62 -1.86 -25.55
CA GLU A 200 -13.65 -1.20 -26.44
C GLU A 200 -12.52 -0.52 -25.64
N ASN A 201 -12.84 0.19 -24.59
CA ASN A 201 -11.84 0.84 -23.72
C ASN A 201 -10.94 -0.20 -23.04
N GLU A 202 -11.50 -1.33 -22.60
CA GLU A 202 -10.73 -2.42 -22.01
C GLU A 202 -9.75 -3.02 -23.04
N ARG A 203 -10.22 -3.26 -24.27
CA ARG A 203 -9.36 -3.75 -25.37
C ARG A 203 -8.25 -2.75 -25.72
N LEU A 204 -8.59 -1.48 -25.89
CA LEU A 204 -7.62 -0.43 -26.23
C LEU A 204 -6.64 -0.17 -25.09
N GLY A 205 -7.10 -0.28 -23.84
CA GLY A 205 -6.24 -0.20 -22.67
C GLY A 205 -5.25 -1.36 -22.61
N ALA A 206 -5.69 -2.58 -22.98
CA ALA A 206 -4.81 -3.74 -23.06
C ALA A 206 -3.70 -3.57 -24.12
N GLU A 207 -4.04 -3.01 -25.30
CA GLU A 207 -3.07 -2.70 -26.35
C GLU A 207 -2.05 -1.63 -25.90
N GLU A 208 -2.48 -0.60 -25.17
CA GLU A 208 -1.58 0.40 -24.59
C GLU A 208 -0.66 -0.20 -23.51
N ASN A 209 -1.23 -1.03 -22.62
CA ASN A 209 -0.46 -1.74 -21.62
C ASN A 209 0.63 -2.61 -22.26
N GLU A 210 0.30 -3.36 -23.31
CA GLU A 210 1.27 -4.21 -24.00
C GLU A 210 2.43 -3.41 -24.58
N ARG A 211 2.15 -2.21 -25.07
CA ARG A 211 3.19 -1.30 -25.59
C ARG A 211 4.12 -0.77 -24.51
N VAL A 212 3.58 -0.45 -23.31
CA VAL A 212 4.32 0.21 -22.21
C VAL A 212 4.91 -0.81 -21.24
N PHE A 213 4.11 -1.81 -20.87
CA PHE A 213 4.47 -2.80 -19.87
C PHE A 213 4.90 -4.15 -20.43
N TYR A 214 4.86 -4.32 -21.76
CA TYR A 214 5.14 -5.58 -22.48
C TYR A 214 4.15 -6.71 -22.11
N THR A 215 3.00 -6.36 -21.60
CA THR A 215 1.90 -7.26 -21.26
C THR A 215 0.58 -6.49 -21.28
N ALA A 216 -0.49 -7.13 -21.74
CA ALA A 216 -1.82 -6.58 -21.69
C ALA A 216 -2.36 -6.38 -20.26
N THR A 217 -1.83 -7.16 -19.30
CA THR A 217 -2.26 -7.17 -17.90
C THR A 217 -1.07 -6.97 -16.96
N PRO A 218 -0.58 -5.73 -16.79
CA PRO A 218 0.56 -5.46 -15.93
C PRO A 218 0.27 -5.84 -14.47
N GLN A 219 1.18 -6.58 -13.87
CA GLN A 219 1.07 -7.04 -12.48
C GLN A 219 1.75 -6.05 -11.53
N THR A 220 1.14 -4.88 -11.38
CA THR A 220 1.59 -3.87 -10.43
C THR A 220 1.31 -4.29 -9.00
N PHE A 221 1.84 -3.56 -8.03
CA PHE A 221 1.57 -3.87 -6.63
C PHE A 221 0.09 -3.74 -6.27
N CYS A 222 -0.62 -2.80 -6.87
CA CYS A 222 -2.04 -2.55 -6.71
C CYS A 222 -2.93 -3.32 -7.71
N SER A 223 -2.40 -4.30 -8.44
CA SER A 223 -3.21 -5.22 -9.23
C SER A 223 -3.85 -6.30 -8.38
N SER A 224 -4.93 -6.89 -8.89
CA SER A 224 -5.51 -8.12 -8.30
C SER A 224 -4.43 -9.20 -8.26
N ARG A 225 -4.20 -9.78 -7.09
CA ARG A 225 -3.11 -10.71 -6.84
C ARG A 225 -3.62 -12.13 -6.61
N THR A 226 -2.86 -13.12 -7.09
CA THR A 226 -3.09 -14.54 -6.79
C THR A 226 -2.55 -14.89 -5.40
N GLU A 227 -2.93 -16.07 -4.86
CA GLU A 227 -2.32 -16.59 -3.63
C GLU A 227 -0.80 -16.79 -3.78
N GLN A 228 -0.34 -17.16 -4.99
CA GLN A 228 1.09 -17.28 -5.29
C GLN A 228 1.79 -15.93 -5.28
N GLY A 229 1.17 -14.90 -5.87
CA GLY A 229 1.71 -13.53 -5.83
C GLY A 229 1.75 -12.96 -4.42
N ASP A 230 0.76 -13.29 -3.59
CA ASP A 230 0.76 -12.91 -2.17
C ASP A 230 1.91 -13.58 -1.40
N PHE A 231 2.13 -14.88 -1.64
CA PHE A 231 3.28 -15.60 -1.12
C PHE A 231 4.61 -14.97 -1.55
N ILE A 232 4.72 -14.53 -2.82
CA ILE A 232 5.90 -13.84 -3.35
C ILE A 232 6.17 -12.55 -2.58
N VAL A 233 5.14 -11.74 -2.31
CA VAL A 233 5.27 -10.50 -1.50
C VAL A 233 5.78 -10.81 -0.10
N MET A 234 5.26 -11.87 0.54
CA MET A 234 5.73 -12.27 1.87
C MET A 234 7.18 -12.76 1.84
N LYS A 235 7.59 -13.46 0.80
CA LYS A 235 9.00 -13.87 0.62
C LYS A 235 9.92 -12.69 0.37
N ALA A 236 9.48 -11.70 -0.40
CA ALA A 236 10.23 -10.45 -0.59
C ALA A 236 10.41 -9.71 0.75
N HIS A 237 9.34 -9.60 1.54
CA HIS A 237 9.39 -9.04 2.90
C HIS A 237 10.40 -9.79 3.79
N GLN A 238 10.28 -11.13 3.90
CA GLN A 238 11.18 -11.93 4.74
C GLN A 238 12.64 -11.80 4.33
N LYS A 239 12.92 -11.75 3.03
CA LYS A 239 14.27 -11.58 2.51
C LYS A 239 14.82 -10.17 2.84
N ALA A 240 13.99 -9.14 2.72
CA ALA A 240 14.34 -7.78 3.13
C ALA A 240 14.66 -7.69 4.63
N VAL A 241 13.80 -8.29 5.48
CA VAL A 241 14.04 -8.36 6.94
C VAL A 241 15.36 -9.05 7.27
N HIS A 242 15.68 -10.15 6.58
CA HIS A 242 16.94 -10.88 6.77
C HIS A 242 18.15 -9.99 6.44
N ILE A 243 18.16 -9.33 5.28
CA ILE A 243 19.22 -8.41 4.87
C ILE A 243 19.40 -7.27 5.88
N ILE A 244 18.30 -6.66 6.31
CA ILE A 244 18.36 -5.56 7.26
C ILE A 244 18.95 -6.02 8.59
N LYS A 245 18.55 -7.20 9.09
CA LYS A 245 19.09 -7.77 10.34
C LYS A 245 20.57 -8.11 10.25
N GLU A 246 21.04 -8.60 9.11
CA GLU A 246 22.46 -8.88 8.90
C GLU A 246 23.30 -7.61 8.89
N LEU A 247 22.83 -6.55 8.23
CA LEU A 247 23.56 -5.29 8.12
C LEU A 247 23.44 -4.42 9.40
N TYR A 248 22.23 -4.38 9.99
CA TYR A 248 21.88 -3.51 11.12
C TYR A 248 20.96 -4.22 12.11
N PRO A 249 21.50 -5.07 13.01
CA PRO A 249 20.72 -5.90 13.95
C PRO A 249 19.77 -5.12 14.86
N GLU A 250 20.12 -3.86 15.16
CA GLU A 250 19.34 -2.98 16.06
C GLU A 250 18.19 -2.27 15.34
N THR A 251 18.16 -2.29 14.00
CA THR A 251 17.06 -1.70 13.23
C THR A 251 15.77 -2.49 13.46
N LYS A 252 14.72 -1.78 13.80
CA LYS A 252 13.39 -2.36 13.97
C LYS A 252 12.68 -2.45 12.64
N THR A 253 12.42 -3.67 12.21
CA THR A 253 11.76 -3.96 10.93
C THR A 253 10.35 -4.46 11.14
N GLY A 254 9.49 -4.20 10.19
CA GLY A 254 8.13 -4.71 10.10
C GLY A 254 7.53 -4.35 8.75
N LEU A 255 6.27 -4.67 8.56
CA LEU A 255 5.47 -4.23 7.40
C LEU A 255 4.17 -3.59 7.87
N THR A 256 3.36 -3.09 6.94
CA THR A 256 1.99 -2.70 7.26
C THR A 256 0.97 -3.55 6.53
N LEU A 257 -0.19 -3.74 7.15
CA LEU A 257 -1.36 -4.36 6.58
C LEU A 257 -2.55 -3.39 6.63
N SER A 258 -3.35 -3.37 5.58
CA SER A 258 -4.65 -2.73 5.56
C SER A 258 -5.67 -3.71 6.13
N LEU A 259 -6.25 -3.38 7.26
CA LEU A 259 -7.17 -4.27 7.98
C LEU A 259 -8.51 -3.59 8.21
N HIS A 260 -9.60 -4.33 7.97
CA HIS A 260 -10.94 -3.88 8.32
C HIS A 260 -11.25 -4.24 9.79
N ASP A 261 -12.06 -3.41 10.44
CA ASP A 261 -12.69 -3.78 11.72
C ASP A 261 -13.85 -4.76 11.43
N ILE A 262 -13.51 -6.05 11.32
CA ILE A 262 -14.48 -7.10 11.00
C ILE A 262 -15.29 -7.44 12.24
N GLN A 263 -16.60 -7.20 12.18
CA GLN A 263 -17.52 -7.42 13.29
C GLN A 263 -18.58 -8.48 12.91
N PRO A 264 -18.57 -9.64 13.57
CA PRO A 264 -19.63 -10.63 13.35
C PRO A 264 -20.97 -10.10 13.82
N GLN A 265 -22.01 -10.40 13.04
CA GLN A 265 -23.41 -10.28 13.43
C GLN A 265 -23.97 -11.69 13.70
N PRO A 266 -25.10 -11.84 14.40
CA PRO A 266 -25.69 -13.15 14.69
C PRO A 266 -25.77 -14.06 13.44
N GLY A 267 -25.15 -15.23 13.52
CA GLY A 267 -25.04 -16.21 12.43
C GLY A 267 -23.92 -15.93 11.43
N GLY A 268 -23.12 -14.87 11.61
CA GLY A 268 -22.00 -14.51 10.74
C GLY A 268 -20.61 -14.81 11.33
N GLU A 269 -20.52 -15.46 12.48
CA GLU A 269 -19.28 -15.64 13.25
C GLU A 269 -18.21 -16.42 12.46
N GLU A 270 -18.57 -17.53 11.84
CA GLU A 270 -17.63 -18.34 11.06
C GLU A 270 -17.17 -17.61 9.78
N ARG A 271 -18.06 -16.86 9.16
CA ARG A 271 -17.68 -16.02 7.99
C ARG A 271 -16.73 -14.90 8.40
N ALA A 272 -17.01 -14.22 9.49
CA ALA A 272 -16.14 -13.15 9.99
C ALA A 272 -14.76 -13.69 10.35
N LYS A 273 -14.68 -14.88 10.91
CA LYS A 273 -13.43 -15.59 11.18
C LYS A 273 -12.68 -15.92 9.87
N ALA A 274 -13.37 -16.45 8.87
CA ALA A 274 -12.76 -16.77 7.59
C ALA A 274 -12.27 -15.50 6.83
N GLU A 275 -13.02 -14.40 6.89
CA GLU A 275 -12.56 -13.11 6.32
C GLU A 275 -11.34 -12.58 7.08
N TRP A 276 -11.32 -12.70 8.41
CA TRP A 276 -10.18 -12.30 9.24
C TRP A 276 -8.93 -13.15 8.96
N GLU A 277 -9.11 -14.45 8.70
CA GLU A 277 -8.03 -15.35 8.30
C GLU A 277 -7.40 -14.91 6.98
N LYS A 278 -8.20 -14.59 5.98
CA LYS A 278 -7.74 -14.09 4.68
C LYS A 278 -7.06 -12.73 4.78
N GLU A 279 -7.54 -11.86 5.65
CA GLU A 279 -7.07 -10.48 5.71
C GLU A 279 -5.84 -10.33 6.61
N PHE A 280 -5.69 -11.19 7.62
CA PHE A 280 -4.68 -11.04 8.64
C PHE A 280 -3.97 -12.32 9.08
N THR A 281 -4.69 -13.34 9.58
CA THR A 281 -4.02 -14.39 10.38
C THR A 281 -3.10 -15.27 9.57
N HIS A 282 -3.33 -15.42 8.27
CA HIS A 282 -2.43 -16.19 7.40
C HIS A 282 -1.06 -15.51 7.19
N TYR A 283 -0.94 -14.20 7.48
CA TYR A 283 0.35 -13.48 7.44
C TYR A 283 1.22 -13.73 8.66
N LEU A 284 0.65 -14.15 9.79
CA LEU A 284 1.36 -14.30 11.06
C LEU A 284 2.66 -15.11 10.96
N PRO A 285 2.70 -16.26 10.24
CA PRO A 285 3.94 -17.04 10.11
C PRO A 285 5.08 -16.31 9.36
N TYR A 286 4.74 -15.32 8.54
CA TYR A 286 5.73 -14.55 7.78
C TYR A 286 6.30 -13.36 8.54
N ILE A 287 5.55 -12.85 9.54
CA ILE A 287 5.87 -11.62 10.29
C ILE A 287 6.25 -11.89 11.75
N GLU A 288 6.33 -13.14 12.18
CA GLU A 288 6.63 -13.51 13.58
C GLU A 288 7.99 -12.96 14.08
N GLN A 289 8.92 -12.72 13.18
CA GLN A 289 10.24 -12.18 13.49
C GLN A 289 10.29 -10.65 13.47
N ASP A 290 9.22 -10.00 13.06
CA ASP A 290 9.13 -8.56 12.98
C ASP A 290 9.16 -7.92 14.36
N LYS A 291 9.65 -6.68 14.43
CA LYS A 291 9.69 -5.90 15.67
C LYS A 291 8.46 -5.04 15.87
N PHE A 292 7.68 -4.84 14.80
CA PHE A 292 6.39 -4.17 14.83
C PHE A 292 5.52 -4.63 13.66
N LEU A 293 4.22 -4.44 13.80
CA LEU A 293 3.24 -4.51 12.74
C LEU A 293 2.54 -3.15 12.64
N GLY A 294 2.55 -2.55 11.46
CA GLY A 294 1.75 -1.38 11.17
C GLY A 294 0.33 -1.80 10.76
N VAL A 295 -0.67 -1.22 11.39
CA VAL A 295 -2.07 -1.48 11.06
C VAL A 295 -2.68 -0.21 10.48
N GLN A 296 -3.20 -0.29 9.28
CA GLN A 296 -3.97 0.75 8.61
C GLN A 296 -5.44 0.33 8.60
N ASN A 297 -6.27 1.00 9.40
CA ASN A 297 -7.69 0.68 9.52
C ASN A 297 -8.54 1.87 9.10
N TYR A 298 -9.21 1.74 7.96
CA TYR A 298 -10.01 2.81 7.37
C TYR A 298 -11.51 2.56 7.51
N SER A 299 -11.94 1.33 7.68
CA SER A 299 -13.34 0.98 7.61
C SER A 299 -13.71 -0.21 8.49
N ARG A 300 -15.03 -0.34 8.72
CA ARG A 300 -15.64 -1.44 9.45
C ARG A 300 -16.51 -2.26 8.51
N SER A 301 -16.39 -3.59 8.62
CA SER A 301 -17.26 -4.55 7.93
C SER A 301 -18.08 -5.32 8.94
N ARG A 302 -19.40 -5.33 8.79
CA ARG A 302 -20.32 -6.18 9.56
C ARG A 302 -20.62 -7.41 8.76
N ILE A 303 -20.43 -8.60 9.32
CA ILE A 303 -20.58 -9.87 8.62
C ILE A 303 -21.72 -10.65 9.26
N GLY A 304 -22.80 -10.82 8.51
CA GLY A 304 -23.96 -11.66 8.89
C GLY A 304 -23.92 -13.04 8.23
N ALA A 305 -24.97 -13.81 8.45
CA ALA A 305 -25.13 -15.17 7.88
C ALA A 305 -25.02 -15.20 6.36
N ASP A 306 -25.52 -14.16 5.68
CA ASP A 306 -25.52 -14.07 4.21
C ASP A 306 -24.35 -13.26 3.63
N GLY A 307 -23.44 -12.77 4.47
CA GLY A 307 -22.28 -11.98 4.07
C GLY A 307 -22.25 -10.59 4.68
N ILE A 308 -21.71 -9.59 3.93
CA ILE A 308 -21.63 -8.21 4.43
C ILE A 308 -23.01 -7.62 4.63
N VAL A 309 -23.27 -7.15 5.85
CA VAL A 309 -24.49 -6.41 6.20
C VAL A 309 -24.29 -4.96 5.79
N PRO A 310 -25.14 -4.41 4.89
CA PRO A 310 -25.06 -3.02 4.49
C PRO A 310 -25.19 -2.09 5.70
N ALA A 311 -24.54 -0.92 5.62
CA ALA A 311 -24.78 0.14 6.58
C ALA A 311 -26.26 0.56 6.51
N PRO A 312 -26.92 0.93 7.63
CA PRO A 312 -28.27 1.49 7.59
C PRO A 312 -28.29 2.73 6.69
N GLU A 313 -29.38 2.87 5.90
CA GLU A 313 -29.54 3.97 4.93
C GLU A 313 -29.33 5.39 5.50
N HIS A 314 -29.42 5.56 6.82
CA HIS A 314 -29.19 6.82 7.51
C HIS A 314 -27.89 6.86 8.34
N ALA A 315 -27.00 5.88 8.17
CA ALA A 315 -25.62 5.94 8.71
C ALA A 315 -24.73 6.90 7.88
N GLU A 316 -25.36 7.92 7.29
CA GLU A 316 -24.70 8.98 6.57
C GLU A 316 -23.55 9.59 7.39
N LEU A 317 -22.41 9.81 6.74
CA LEU A 317 -21.34 10.77 7.07
C LEU A 317 -21.04 11.04 8.56
N THR A 318 -22.04 11.07 9.44
CA THR A 318 -21.88 11.25 10.88
C THR A 318 -21.21 10.07 11.57
N GLN A 319 -21.33 8.84 11.07
CA GLN A 319 -20.54 7.71 11.61
C GLN A 319 -19.15 7.60 10.96
N ALA A 320 -18.99 8.04 9.73
CA ALA A 320 -17.66 8.18 9.13
C ALA A 320 -16.84 9.31 9.78
N VAL A 321 -17.51 10.35 10.28
CA VAL A 321 -16.89 11.49 10.99
C VAL A 321 -16.80 11.24 12.51
N SER A 322 -17.61 10.34 13.08
CA SER A 322 -17.56 10.01 14.52
C SER A 322 -16.73 8.78 14.87
N THR A 323 -16.21 8.02 13.89
CA THR A 323 -14.99 7.27 14.14
C THR A 323 -13.89 8.31 14.21
N PRO A 324 -13.36 8.57 15.41
CA PRO A 324 -12.26 9.51 15.47
C PRO A 324 -11.16 9.00 14.55
N PHE A 325 -10.65 9.88 13.69
CA PHE A 325 -9.41 9.73 12.95
C PHE A 325 -8.20 9.44 13.88
N THR A 326 -8.47 9.08 15.09
CA THR A 326 -7.58 8.83 16.23
C THR A 326 -7.46 7.35 16.56
N ARG A 327 -7.54 6.44 15.60
CA ARG A 327 -6.88 5.14 15.81
C ARG A 327 -5.50 5.17 15.20
N THR A 328 -4.72 6.04 15.78
CA THR A 328 -3.33 5.88 16.21
C THR A 328 -2.70 4.58 15.70
N PHE A 329 -1.66 4.74 14.90
CA PHE A 329 -0.65 3.71 14.72
C PHE A 329 -0.23 3.21 16.11
N ARG A 330 -0.86 2.16 16.61
CA ARG A 330 -0.25 1.37 17.67
C ARG A 330 0.86 0.57 17.00
N LEU A 331 2.09 1.01 17.21
CA LEU A 331 3.22 0.09 17.22
C LEU A 331 2.93 -0.92 18.33
N ILE A 332 2.26 -2.02 17.98
CA ILE A 332 1.94 -3.06 18.95
C ILE A 332 3.21 -3.88 19.11
N GLY A 333 3.97 -3.56 20.14
CA GLY A 333 4.88 -4.50 20.76
C GLY A 333 4.07 -5.62 21.40
N MET A 334 3.38 -6.45 20.61
CA MET A 334 2.49 -7.50 21.07
C MET A 334 2.76 -8.85 20.40
N LEU A 335 4.03 -9.19 20.22
CA LEU A 335 4.42 -10.55 19.86
C LEU A 335 5.05 -11.30 21.03
N ARG A 336 4.73 -10.94 22.28
CA ARG A 336 5.25 -11.65 23.48
C ARG A 336 4.22 -12.45 24.26
N SER A 337 3.01 -12.63 23.75
CA SER A 337 2.01 -13.49 24.44
C SER A 337 0.94 -13.97 23.43
N LEU A 338 1.29 -14.84 22.51
CA LEU A 338 0.42 -15.84 21.94
C LEU A 338 1.16 -17.17 21.93
#